data_4ce3b728eb6b7b89fb273c3c0f9f6f05
#
_entry.id   4ce3b728eb6b7b89fb273c3c0f9f6f05
#
_cell.length_a   1.000
_cell.length_b   1.000
_cell.length_c   1.000
_cell.angle_alpha   90.00
_cell.angle_beta   90.00
_cell.angle_gamma   90.00
#
_symmetry.space_group_name_H-M   'P 1'
#
loop_
_entity.id
_entity.type
_entity.pdbx_description
1 polymer ?
#
loop_
_entity_poly.entity_id
_entity_poly.type
_entity_poly.pdbx_seq_one_letter_code
_entity_poly.pdbx_strand_id
1 'polypeptide(L)'
;GLNLTQTNNDVLAAWEKNDIFHKSIDEREGCPQFIFFEGPPSANGHPGIHHVLARSIKDTFNRYKTMKGFQVHRKAGWDTHGLPVELGVEKELGITKKDIDNKASEKYISTEDYNHKCRENVMKFTAEWRELTEKMGYFVDLDHPYITYDNKYIETLWWLLKQLYNKGLLYKGYTIQPYSPGAGTGLSSHELNQPGCYRDVKDLTTTAQFLIKDPKAEWTKWGKPYFIAWTTTPWTLPSNVALCVGPKIDYVAIETYNLYNGEPMTLVMAEALVGSYLKSDQECKEGDLLPFDKEKKQCPWRIIDHMKGT
;
A
#
# COMPACT_ATOMS: atom_id res chain seq x y z
N GLY A 1 -9.83 38.38 -29.50
CA GLY A 1 -8.87 37.65 -28.64
C GLY A 1 -8.72 36.21 -29.08
N LEU A 2 -7.65 35.54 -28.70
CA LEU A 2 -7.42 34.13 -29.01
C LEU A 2 -8.47 33.26 -28.32
N ASN A 3 -9.21 32.45 -29.09
CA ASN A 3 -10.15 31.47 -28.57
C ASN A 3 -9.48 30.09 -28.61
N LEU A 4 -8.94 29.68 -27.46
CA LEU A 4 -8.19 28.42 -27.35
C LEU A 4 -9.03 27.19 -27.69
N THR A 5 -10.30 27.17 -27.31
CA THR A 5 -11.22 26.06 -27.62
C THR A 5 -11.45 25.92 -29.11
N GLN A 6 -11.74 27.05 -29.80
CA GLN A 6 -11.93 27.04 -31.24
C GLN A 6 -10.63 26.63 -31.97
N THR A 7 -9.49 27.20 -31.56
CA THR A 7 -8.20 26.85 -32.13
C THR A 7 -7.89 25.35 -31.97
N ASN A 8 -8.18 24.79 -30.82
CA ASN A 8 -7.99 23.35 -30.58
C ASN A 8 -8.84 22.51 -31.53
N ASN A 9 -10.11 22.84 -31.69
CA ASN A 9 -11.04 22.12 -32.55
C ASN A 9 -10.60 22.21 -34.02
N ASP A 10 -10.17 23.41 -34.49
CA ASP A 10 -9.70 23.62 -35.85
C ASP A 10 -8.43 22.81 -36.14
N VAL A 11 -7.49 22.73 -35.15
CA VAL A 11 -6.27 21.94 -35.27
C VAL A 11 -6.57 20.44 -35.28
N LEU A 12 -7.44 19.96 -34.44
CA LEU A 12 -7.83 18.53 -34.40
C LEU A 12 -8.48 18.12 -35.74
N ALA A 13 -9.40 18.94 -36.26
CA ALA A 13 -10.03 18.69 -37.54
C ALA A 13 -9.00 18.69 -38.71
N ALA A 14 -8.00 19.58 -38.67
CA ALA A 14 -6.92 19.60 -39.64
C ALA A 14 -6.02 18.35 -39.51
N TRP A 15 -5.75 17.87 -38.33
CA TRP A 15 -4.96 16.65 -38.11
C TRP A 15 -5.68 15.42 -38.65
N GLU A 16 -6.96 15.27 -38.38
CA GLU A 16 -7.78 14.17 -38.85
C GLU A 16 -7.84 14.19 -40.40
N LYS A 17 -8.22 15.34 -40.99
CA LYS A 17 -8.31 15.52 -42.47
C LYS A 17 -7.03 15.15 -43.18
N ASN A 18 -5.88 15.46 -42.62
CA ASN A 18 -4.57 15.25 -43.20
C ASN A 18 -3.86 13.98 -42.73
N ASP A 19 -4.49 13.20 -41.89
CA ASP A 19 -3.95 11.95 -41.29
C ASP A 19 -2.55 12.15 -40.67
N ILE A 20 -2.43 13.20 -39.85
CA ILE A 20 -1.14 13.62 -39.29
C ILE A 20 -0.56 12.58 -38.33
N PHE A 21 -1.42 11.83 -37.61
CA PHE A 21 -0.93 10.81 -36.70
C PHE A 21 -0.16 9.69 -37.44
N HIS A 22 -0.79 9.05 -38.46
CA HIS A 22 -0.13 8.00 -39.23
C HIS A 22 1.08 8.54 -40.03
N LYS A 23 0.96 9.67 -40.65
CA LYS A 23 2.10 10.33 -41.33
C LYS A 23 3.29 10.57 -40.41
N SER A 24 3.04 10.90 -39.13
CA SER A 24 4.12 11.08 -38.15
C SER A 24 4.95 9.82 -37.93
N ILE A 25 4.39 8.66 -38.25
CA ILE A 25 5.04 7.35 -38.16
C ILE A 25 5.60 6.92 -39.51
N ASP A 26 4.78 6.97 -40.54
CA ASP A 26 5.09 6.43 -41.89
C ASP A 26 6.22 7.17 -42.56
N GLU A 27 6.24 8.52 -42.48
CA GLU A 27 7.31 9.36 -43.02
C GLU A 27 8.67 9.13 -42.34
N ARG A 28 8.72 8.33 -41.29
CA ARG A 28 9.94 7.95 -40.57
C ARG A 28 10.25 6.47 -40.69
N GLU A 29 9.69 5.81 -41.71
CA GLU A 29 10.04 4.43 -42.02
C GLU A 29 11.55 4.31 -42.29
N GLY A 30 12.19 3.31 -41.65
CA GLY A 30 13.64 3.12 -41.72
C GLY A 30 14.46 3.97 -40.73
N CYS A 31 13.86 4.92 -40.01
CA CYS A 31 14.51 5.65 -38.94
C CYS A 31 14.64 4.81 -37.68
N PRO A 32 15.50 5.20 -36.71
CA PRO A 32 15.60 4.54 -35.42
C PRO A 32 14.23 4.45 -34.71
N GLN A 33 13.88 3.27 -34.22
CA GLN A 33 12.58 3.05 -33.62
C GLN A 33 12.55 3.49 -32.16
N PHE A 34 11.43 4.08 -31.74
CA PHE A 34 11.07 4.29 -30.35
C PHE A 34 9.66 3.73 -30.14
N ILE A 35 9.57 2.63 -29.39
CA ILE A 35 8.31 1.93 -29.17
C ILE A 35 7.74 2.37 -27.82
N PHE A 36 6.48 2.79 -27.82
CA PHE A 36 5.76 3.21 -26.63
C PHE A 36 4.46 2.41 -26.47
N PHE A 37 4.30 1.79 -25.31
CA PHE A 37 3.05 1.21 -24.88
C PHE A 37 2.45 2.07 -23.77
N GLU A 38 1.18 2.42 -23.87
CA GLU A 38 0.46 3.12 -22.82
C GLU A 38 0.48 2.29 -21.53
N GLY A 39 0.69 2.94 -20.37
CA GLY A 39 0.32 2.38 -19.08
C GLY A 39 -1.19 2.41 -18.99
N PRO A 40 -1.87 1.24 -19.09
CA PRO A 40 -3.27 1.21 -19.47
C PRO A 40 -4.17 1.64 -18.31
N PRO A 41 -5.13 2.54 -18.53
CA PRO A 41 -6.17 2.79 -17.53
C PRO A 41 -7.19 1.66 -17.53
N SER A 42 -7.89 1.49 -16.38
CA SER A 42 -9.12 0.72 -16.34
C SER A 42 -10.28 1.60 -16.79
N ALA A 43 -11.10 1.13 -17.75
CA ALA A 43 -12.25 1.88 -18.26
C ALA A 43 -13.56 1.58 -17.51
N ASN A 44 -13.46 1.18 -16.24
CA ASN A 44 -14.60 0.97 -15.34
C ASN A 44 -15.08 2.23 -14.62
N GLY A 45 -14.43 3.38 -14.87
CA GLY A 45 -14.78 4.69 -14.33
C GLY A 45 -14.52 5.83 -15.32
N HIS A 46 -15.10 7.00 -15.04
CA HIS A 46 -14.92 8.20 -15.83
C HIS A 46 -13.47 8.70 -15.76
N PRO A 47 -12.91 9.24 -16.86
CA PRO A 47 -11.60 9.84 -16.83
C PRO A 47 -11.57 11.12 -15.99
N GLY A 48 -10.55 11.26 -15.13
CA GLY A 48 -10.34 12.43 -14.28
C GLY A 48 -9.19 13.33 -14.75
N ILE A 49 -9.07 14.52 -14.18
CA ILE A 49 -8.03 15.51 -14.54
C ILE A 49 -6.60 14.98 -14.35
N HIS A 50 -6.37 14.13 -13.36
CA HIS A 50 -5.07 13.50 -13.12
C HIS A 50 -4.64 12.59 -14.29
N HIS A 51 -5.59 11.97 -14.98
CA HIS A 51 -5.31 11.20 -16.19
C HIS A 51 -4.85 12.10 -17.36
N VAL A 52 -5.43 13.29 -17.48
CA VAL A 52 -5.01 14.28 -18.48
C VAL A 52 -3.55 14.68 -18.28
N LEU A 53 -3.16 14.98 -17.03
CA LEU A 53 -1.78 15.34 -16.69
C LEU A 53 -0.79 14.23 -17.08
N ALA A 54 -1.06 12.99 -16.64
CA ALA A 54 -0.20 11.86 -16.95
C ALA A 54 -0.06 11.63 -18.47
N ARG A 55 -1.16 11.72 -19.22
CA ARG A 55 -1.19 11.55 -20.69
C ARG A 55 -0.46 12.68 -21.42
N SER A 56 -0.60 13.92 -20.96
CA SER A 56 0.14 15.06 -21.53
C SER A 56 1.65 14.89 -21.39
N ILE A 57 2.12 14.39 -20.26
CA ILE A 57 3.54 14.10 -20.05
C ILE A 57 4.02 12.99 -21.00
N LYS A 58 3.29 11.89 -21.13
CA LYS A 58 3.62 10.78 -22.04
C LYS A 58 3.67 11.26 -23.49
N ASP A 59 2.67 12.02 -23.92
CA ASP A 59 2.60 12.57 -25.28
C ASP A 59 3.77 13.52 -25.58
N THR A 60 4.17 14.33 -24.63
CA THR A 60 5.34 15.22 -24.75
C THR A 60 6.61 14.43 -25.08
N PHE A 61 6.86 13.31 -24.40
CA PHE A 61 8.02 12.46 -24.70
C PHE A 61 7.93 11.83 -26.08
N ASN A 62 6.76 11.34 -26.47
CA ASN A 62 6.54 10.73 -27.78
C ASN A 62 6.73 11.76 -28.91
N ARG A 63 6.16 12.96 -28.77
CA ARG A 63 6.35 14.07 -29.73
C ARG A 63 7.79 14.52 -29.80
N TYR A 64 8.48 14.65 -28.67
CA TYR A 64 9.89 14.96 -28.63
C TYR A 64 10.72 13.94 -29.41
N LYS A 65 10.48 12.65 -29.22
CA LYS A 65 11.18 11.60 -29.97
C LYS A 65 10.86 11.66 -31.45
N THR A 66 9.61 11.92 -31.84
CA THR A 66 9.21 12.13 -33.22
C THR A 66 9.95 13.32 -33.88
N MET A 67 10.04 14.45 -33.16
CA MET A 67 10.79 15.62 -33.65
C MET A 67 12.30 15.38 -33.73
N LYS A 68 12.83 14.45 -32.94
CA LYS A 68 14.23 14.01 -33.00
C LYS A 68 14.51 13.02 -34.15
N GLY A 69 13.50 12.70 -34.97
CA GLY A 69 13.65 11.83 -36.15
C GLY A 69 13.46 10.33 -35.83
N PHE A 70 12.92 9.96 -34.69
CA PHE A 70 12.58 8.57 -34.42
C PHE A 70 11.24 8.19 -35.04
N GLN A 71 11.11 6.96 -35.54
CA GLN A 71 9.83 6.34 -35.81
C GLN A 71 9.20 5.90 -34.48
N VAL A 72 8.12 6.56 -34.08
CA VAL A 72 7.51 6.36 -32.75
C VAL A 72 6.21 5.60 -32.87
N HIS A 73 6.24 4.29 -32.63
CA HIS A 73 5.05 3.46 -32.51
C HIS A 73 4.43 3.62 -31.11
N ARG A 74 3.17 4.03 -31.07
CA ARG A 74 2.46 4.41 -29.84
C ARG A 74 1.18 3.58 -29.74
N LYS A 75 1.14 2.64 -28.82
CA LYS A 75 0.02 1.73 -28.67
C LYS A 75 -0.77 2.03 -27.41
N ALA A 76 -2.08 2.25 -27.56
CA ALA A 76 -3.00 2.34 -26.42
C ALA A 76 -3.21 0.97 -25.76
N GLY A 77 -3.79 0.96 -24.57
CA GLY A 77 -4.13 -0.27 -23.86
C GLY A 77 -5.23 -0.06 -22.82
N TRP A 78 -5.82 -1.17 -22.42
CA TRP A 78 -6.83 -1.23 -21.36
C TRP A 78 -6.43 -2.25 -20.32
N ASP A 79 -6.38 -1.79 -19.04
CA ASP A 79 -6.26 -2.68 -17.88
C ASP A 79 -7.65 -3.20 -17.50
N THR A 80 -7.82 -4.51 -17.56
CA THR A 80 -9.14 -5.15 -17.45
C THR A 80 -9.22 -6.12 -16.30
N HIS A 81 -8.25 -6.10 -15.40
CA HIS A 81 -8.17 -7.00 -14.25
C HIS A 81 -8.17 -6.24 -12.93
N GLY A 82 -8.34 -7.02 -11.86
CA GLY A 82 -8.07 -6.58 -10.50
C GLY A 82 -9.30 -6.18 -9.71
N LEU A 83 -9.04 -5.96 -8.45
CA LEU A 83 -10.01 -5.72 -7.39
C LEU A 83 -11.03 -4.59 -7.67
N PRO A 84 -10.65 -3.44 -8.28
CA PRO A 84 -11.62 -2.40 -8.56
C PRO A 84 -12.76 -2.84 -9.49
N VAL A 85 -12.47 -3.70 -10.48
CA VAL A 85 -13.47 -4.26 -11.39
C VAL A 85 -14.37 -5.22 -10.64
N GLU A 86 -13.78 -6.17 -9.90
CA GLU A 86 -14.50 -7.17 -9.10
C GLU A 86 -15.45 -6.51 -8.11
N LEU A 87 -14.96 -5.58 -7.27
CA LEU A 87 -15.79 -4.87 -6.29
C LEU A 87 -16.88 -4.02 -6.93
N GLY A 88 -16.62 -3.45 -8.10
CA GLY A 88 -17.62 -2.72 -8.88
C GLY A 88 -18.79 -3.62 -9.29
N VAL A 89 -18.48 -4.80 -9.82
CA VAL A 89 -19.49 -5.80 -10.25
C VAL A 89 -20.22 -6.41 -9.05
N GLU A 90 -19.50 -6.76 -7.97
CA GLU A 90 -20.11 -7.27 -6.73
C GLU A 90 -21.15 -6.27 -6.18
N LYS A 91 -20.79 -4.97 -6.17
CA LYS A 91 -21.69 -3.91 -5.74
C LYS A 91 -22.91 -3.74 -6.68
N GLU A 92 -22.70 -3.79 -7.99
CA GLU A 92 -23.75 -3.68 -9.00
C GLU A 92 -24.76 -4.82 -8.88
N LEU A 93 -24.28 -6.05 -8.69
CA LEU A 93 -25.10 -7.25 -8.55
C LEU A 93 -25.63 -7.48 -7.13
N GLY A 94 -25.15 -6.74 -6.14
CA GLY A 94 -25.49 -6.93 -4.73
C GLY A 94 -25.05 -8.26 -4.15
N ILE A 95 -23.94 -8.82 -4.65
CA ILE A 95 -23.33 -10.09 -4.26
C ILE A 95 -22.00 -9.88 -3.52
N THR A 96 -21.45 -10.97 -3.04
CA THR A 96 -20.09 -11.04 -2.48
C THR A 96 -19.33 -12.21 -3.11
N LYS A 97 -18.02 -12.27 -2.93
CA LYS A 97 -17.20 -13.43 -3.39
C LYS A 97 -17.69 -14.79 -2.88
N LYS A 98 -18.43 -14.83 -1.76
CA LYS A 98 -18.99 -16.07 -1.21
C LYS A 98 -20.18 -16.61 -2.01
N ASP A 99 -20.76 -15.80 -2.86
CA ASP A 99 -21.94 -16.17 -3.68
C ASP A 99 -21.53 -16.80 -5.02
N ILE A 100 -20.28 -16.56 -5.46
CA ILE A 100 -19.74 -17.05 -6.73
C ILE A 100 -19.51 -18.56 -6.62
N ASP A 101 -20.09 -19.32 -7.54
CA ASP A 101 -20.13 -20.81 -7.59
C ASP A 101 -20.63 -21.48 -6.30
N ASN A 102 -21.25 -20.75 -5.42
CA ASN A 102 -21.84 -21.29 -4.20
C ASN A 102 -23.32 -21.61 -4.37
N LYS A 103 -23.63 -22.84 -4.76
CA LYS A 103 -25.02 -23.31 -5.00
C LYS A 103 -25.92 -23.25 -3.76
N ALA A 104 -25.36 -23.04 -2.56
CA ALA A 104 -26.13 -22.87 -1.33
C ALA A 104 -26.51 -21.40 -1.08
N SER A 105 -25.96 -20.45 -1.84
CA SER A 105 -26.29 -19.03 -1.72
C SER A 105 -27.59 -18.72 -2.47
N GLU A 106 -28.45 -17.91 -1.85
CA GLU A 106 -29.63 -17.36 -2.51
C GLU A 106 -29.27 -16.41 -3.67
N LYS A 107 -28.05 -15.88 -3.64
CA LYS A 107 -27.48 -14.96 -4.64
C LYS A 107 -26.47 -15.65 -5.55
N TYR A 108 -26.65 -16.94 -5.77
CA TYR A 108 -25.76 -17.72 -6.61
C TYR A 108 -25.53 -17.07 -7.98
N ILE A 109 -24.29 -17.01 -8.40
CA ILE A 109 -23.85 -16.67 -9.75
C ILE A 109 -22.74 -17.63 -10.16
N SER A 110 -22.74 -18.09 -11.41
CA SER A 110 -21.64 -18.90 -11.92
C SER A 110 -20.37 -18.06 -12.11
N THR A 111 -19.19 -18.67 -12.02
CA THR A 111 -17.92 -18.00 -12.36
C THR A 111 -17.95 -17.47 -13.80
N GLU A 112 -18.58 -18.18 -14.73
CA GLU A 112 -18.71 -17.77 -16.13
C GLU A 112 -19.52 -16.48 -16.27
N ASP A 113 -20.72 -16.43 -15.67
CA ASP A 113 -21.59 -15.26 -15.71
C ASP A 113 -20.95 -14.07 -14.99
N TYR A 114 -20.28 -14.32 -13.87
CA TYR A 114 -19.55 -13.29 -13.14
C TYR A 114 -18.40 -12.69 -13.99
N ASN A 115 -17.59 -13.53 -14.62
CA ASN A 115 -16.52 -13.09 -15.51
C ASN A 115 -17.07 -12.32 -16.73
N HIS A 116 -18.21 -12.73 -17.25
CA HIS A 116 -18.87 -12.01 -18.34
C HIS A 116 -19.26 -10.59 -17.90
N LYS A 117 -19.86 -10.47 -16.72
CA LYS A 117 -20.20 -9.16 -16.12
C LYS A 117 -18.97 -8.30 -15.86
N CYS A 118 -17.88 -8.87 -15.40
CA CYS A 118 -16.61 -8.14 -15.24
C CYS A 118 -16.09 -7.59 -16.57
N ARG A 119 -16.14 -8.37 -17.65
CA ARG A 119 -15.74 -7.93 -19.00
C ARG A 119 -16.64 -6.81 -19.54
N GLU A 120 -17.94 -6.88 -19.34
CA GLU A 120 -18.87 -5.81 -19.71
C GLU A 120 -18.59 -4.52 -18.92
N ASN A 121 -18.44 -4.65 -17.62
CA ASN A 121 -18.24 -3.49 -16.72
C ASN A 121 -16.92 -2.76 -16.97
N VAL A 122 -15.82 -3.49 -17.16
CA VAL A 122 -14.49 -2.89 -17.30
C VAL A 122 -14.32 -2.08 -18.59
N MET A 123 -15.12 -2.35 -19.63
CA MET A 123 -15.09 -1.62 -20.91
C MET A 123 -16.18 -0.55 -21.02
N LYS A 124 -16.96 -0.32 -19.96
CA LYS A 124 -18.17 0.53 -19.98
C LYS A 124 -17.90 1.96 -20.42
N PHE A 125 -16.77 2.56 -20.05
CA PHE A 125 -16.46 3.97 -20.30
C PHE A 125 -15.40 4.18 -21.40
N THR A 126 -15.08 3.15 -22.18
CA THR A 126 -14.05 3.26 -23.23
C THR A 126 -14.31 4.37 -24.24
N ALA A 127 -15.59 4.63 -24.59
CA ALA A 127 -15.98 5.71 -25.50
C ALA A 127 -15.61 7.08 -24.92
N GLU A 128 -15.88 7.34 -23.64
CA GLU A 128 -15.54 8.60 -22.98
C GLU A 128 -14.02 8.80 -22.88
N TRP A 129 -13.28 7.72 -22.60
CA TRP A 129 -11.84 7.74 -22.58
C TRP A 129 -11.24 8.03 -23.96
N ARG A 130 -11.84 7.49 -25.02
CA ARG A 130 -11.46 7.77 -26.39
C ARG A 130 -11.70 9.24 -26.71
N GLU A 131 -12.90 9.74 -26.45
CA GLU A 131 -13.26 11.14 -26.68
C GLU A 131 -12.32 12.11 -25.95
N LEU A 132 -12.01 11.84 -24.68
CA LEU A 132 -11.05 12.66 -23.93
C LEU A 132 -9.65 12.62 -24.59
N THR A 133 -9.17 11.44 -24.98
CA THR A 133 -7.86 11.26 -25.59
C THR A 133 -7.74 12.04 -26.90
N GLU A 134 -8.77 11.99 -27.73
CA GLU A 134 -8.87 12.73 -28.98
C GLU A 134 -8.94 14.24 -28.74
N LYS A 135 -9.82 14.70 -27.83
CA LYS A 135 -9.96 16.12 -27.47
C LYS A 135 -8.70 16.77 -26.94
N MET A 136 -7.90 16.05 -26.17
CA MET A 136 -6.62 16.57 -25.68
C MET A 136 -5.50 16.51 -26.72
N GLY A 137 -5.76 15.94 -27.90
CA GLY A 137 -4.79 15.79 -28.99
C GLY A 137 -3.67 14.81 -28.68
N TYR A 138 -3.91 13.82 -27.83
CA TYR A 138 -2.92 12.81 -27.50
C TYR A 138 -2.72 11.83 -28.65
N PHE A 139 -1.52 11.79 -29.23
CA PHE A 139 -1.17 10.91 -30.33
C PHE A 139 -0.86 9.50 -29.85
N VAL A 140 -1.84 8.62 -29.92
CA VAL A 140 -1.72 7.21 -29.59
C VAL A 140 -2.69 6.38 -30.44
N ASP A 141 -2.29 5.18 -30.86
CA ASP A 141 -3.15 4.27 -31.61
C ASP A 141 -4.26 3.70 -30.71
N LEU A 142 -5.46 4.25 -30.87
CA LEU A 142 -6.67 3.84 -30.15
C LEU A 142 -7.46 2.76 -30.91
N ASP A 143 -7.13 2.50 -32.20
CA ASP A 143 -7.86 1.54 -33.02
C ASP A 143 -7.36 0.12 -32.81
N HIS A 144 -6.10 -0.03 -32.42
CA HIS A 144 -5.47 -1.33 -32.16
C HIS A 144 -4.89 -1.41 -30.74
N PRO A 145 -5.68 -1.14 -29.70
CA PRO A 145 -5.19 -1.19 -28.33
C PRO A 145 -4.87 -2.63 -27.92
N TYR A 146 -3.95 -2.80 -26.97
CA TYR A 146 -3.87 -4.09 -26.29
C TYR A 146 -4.86 -4.10 -25.11
N ILE A 147 -5.46 -5.26 -24.88
CA ILE A 147 -6.45 -5.47 -23.81
C ILE A 147 -5.94 -6.63 -22.96
N THR A 148 -5.79 -6.40 -21.66
CA THR A 148 -5.10 -7.39 -20.82
C THR A 148 -5.86 -8.70 -20.65
N TYR A 149 -7.18 -8.77 -20.91
CA TYR A 149 -7.93 -10.02 -20.94
C TYR A 149 -7.88 -10.77 -22.29
N ASP A 150 -7.30 -10.17 -23.33
CA ASP A 150 -7.21 -10.86 -24.64
C ASP A 150 -6.27 -12.05 -24.57
N ASN A 151 -6.66 -13.15 -25.22
CA ASN A 151 -5.85 -14.37 -25.22
C ASN A 151 -4.44 -14.15 -25.73
N LYS A 152 -4.25 -13.35 -26.77
CA LYS A 152 -2.92 -13.02 -27.31
C LYS A 152 -2.02 -12.33 -26.29
N TYR A 153 -2.60 -11.43 -25.49
CA TYR A 153 -1.88 -10.76 -24.41
C TYR A 153 -1.50 -11.76 -23.32
N ILE A 154 -2.46 -12.57 -22.87
CA ILE A 154 -2.28 -13.58 -21.83
C ILE A 154 -1.23 -14.62 -22.25
N GLU A 155 -1.32 -15.15 -23.47
CA GLU A 155 -0.36 -16.11 -24.01
C GLU A 155 1.07 -15.53 -24.08
N THR A 156 1.20 -14.28 -24.53
CA THR A 156 2.49 -13.58 -24.57
C THR A 156 3.07 -13.41 -23.17
N LEU A 157 2.25 -13.02 -22.20
CA LEU A 157 2.66 -12.90 -20.79
C LEU A 157 3.12 -14.24 -20.22
N TRP A 158 2.37 -15.30 -20.45
CA TRP A 158 2.74 -16.64 -20.00
C TRP A 158 4.03 -17.13 -20.64
N TRP A 159 4.24 -16.82 -21.93
CA TRP A 159 5.50 -17.12 -22.60
C TRP A 159 6.67 -16.40 -21.93
N LEU A 160 6.54 -15.11 -21.61
CA LEU A 160 7.54 -14.34 -20.89
C LEU A 160 7.84 -14.92 -19.50
N LEU A 161 6.79 -15.24 -18.73
CA LEU A 161 6.92 -15.88 -17.42
C LEU A 161 7.66 -17.23 -17.51
N LYS A 162 7.38 -18.01 -18.55
CA LYS A 162 8.08 -19.26 -18.82
C LYS A 162 9.59 -19.03 -19.09
N GLN A 163 9.94 -17.96 -19.81
CA GLN A 163 11.37 -17.63 -19.99
C GLN A 163 12.05 -17.28 -18.66
N LEU A 164 11.37 -16.53 -17.78
CA LEU A 164 11.89 -16.23 -16.44
C LEU A 164 12.03 -17.50 -15.58
N TYR A 165 11.04 -18.37 -15.63
CA TYR A 165 11.09 -19.65 -14.93
C TYR A 165 12.27 -20.53 -15.39
N ASN A 166 12.45 -20.65 -16.71
CA ASN A 166 13.57 -21.41 -17.28
C ASN A 166 14.96 -20.86 -16.91
N LYS A 167 15.04 -19.56 -16.60
CA LYS A 167 16.25 -18.90 -16.10
C LYS A 167 16.41 -19.00 -14.58
N GLY A 168 15.51 -19.67 -13.86
CA GLY A 168 15.53 -19.76 -12.40
C GLY A 168 15.17 -18.45 -11.67
N LEU A 169 14.62 -17.46 -12.39
CA LEU A 169 14.25 -16.16 -11.83
C LEU A 169 12.82 -16.14 -11.27
N LEU A 170 11.99 -17.10 -11.64
CA LEU A 170 10.64 -17.29 -11.12
C LEU A 170 10.61 -18.60 -10.30
N TYR A 171 10.25 -18.50 -9.04
CA TYR A 171 10.21 -19.62 -8.12
C TYR A 171 9.06 -19.46 -7.12
N LYS A 172 8.63 -20.56 -6.51
CA LYS A 172 7.63 -20.56 -5.44
C LYS A 172 8.30 -20.22 -4.11
N GLY A 173 7.79 -19.20 -3.42
CA GLY A 173 8.32 -18.75 -2.14
C GLY A 173 7.20 -18.24 -1.21
N TYR A 174 7.60 -17.80 -0.03
CA TYR A 174 6.72 -17.21 0.97
C TYR A 174 7.12 -15.75 1.21
N THR A 175 6.13 -14.89 1.40
CA THR A 175 6.32 -13.50 1.80
C THR A 175 5.22 -13.06 2.76
N ILE A 176 5.53 -12.05 3.57
CA ILE A 176 4.51 -11.41 4.42
C ILE A 176 3.86 -10.30 3.58
N GLN A 177 2.54 -10.29 3.58
CA GLN A 177 1.75 -9.31 2.87
C GLN A 177 0.58 -8.85 3.75
N PRO A 178 0.26 -7.53 3.82
CA PRO A 178 -0.97 -7.04 4.42
C PRO A 178 -2.19 -7.69 3.76
N TYR A 179 -3.16 -8.08 4.55
CA TYR A 179 -4.39 -8.74 4.10
C TYR A 179 -5.62 -7.95 4.57
N SER A 180 -6.55 -7.71 3.66
CA SER A 180 -7.84 -7.09 3.98
C SER A 180 -8.93 -8.14 4.13
N PRO A 181 -9.44 -8.40 5.34
CA PRO A 181 -10.57 -9.31 5.52
C PRO A 181 -11.85 -8.81 4.82
N GLY A 182 -12.02 -7.48 4.73
CA GLY A 182 -13.17 -6.87 4.05
C GLY A 182 -13.19 -7.09 2.55
N ALA A 183 -12.02 -7.01 1.90
CA ALA A 183 -11.87 -7.28 0.47
C ALA A 183 -11.56 -8.77 0.17
N GLY A 184 -11.21 -9.56 1.19
CA GLY A 184 -10.88 -10.98 1.05
C GLY A 184 -9.59 -11.25 0.27
N THR A 185 -8.63 -10.30 0.28
CA THR A 185 -7.40 -10.41 -0.50
C THR A 185 -6.22 -9.71 0.16
N GLY A 186 -4.99 -10.06 -0.27
CA GLY A 186 -3.78 -9.33 0.05
C GLY A 186 -3.77 -7.95 -0.61
N LEU A 187 -3.07 -7.00 0.02
CA LEU A 187 -2.96 -5.62 -0.47
C LEU A 187 -1.56 -5.34 -1.00
N SER A 188 -1.49 -4.66 -2.12
CA SER A 188 -0.23 -4.15 -2.69
C SER A 188 0.28 -2.91 -1.96
N SER A 189 1.57 -2.59 -2.12
CA SER A 189 2.14 -1.35 -1.60
C SER A 189 1.43 -0.10 -2.14
N HIS A 190 0.94 -0.16 -3.39
CA HIS A 190 0.20 0.94 -3.99
C HIS A 190 -1.13 1.18 -3.29
N GLU A 191 -1.89 0.12 -2.99
CA GLU A 191 -3.16 0.21 -2.27
C GLU A 191 -3.00 0.75 -0.85
N LEU A 192 -1.88 0.42 -0.19
CA LEU A 192 -1.54 0.93 1.15
C LEU A 192 -1.06 2.38 1.15
N ASN A 193 -0.75 2.95 -0.01
CA ASN A 193 -0.25 4.32 -0.14
C ASN A 193 -1.28 5.28 -0.75
N GLN A 194 -2.55 4.88 -0.85
CA GLN A 194 -3.61 5.76 -1.33
C GLN A 194 -3.97 6.82 -0.28
N PRO A 195 -4.38 8.03 -0.71
CA PRO A 195 -4.85 9.06 0.22
C PRO A 195 -6.03 8.54 1.08
N GLY A 196 -5.92 8.72 2.41
CA GLY A 196 -6.96 8.30 3.35
C GLY A 196 -6.95 6.82 3.73
N CYS A 197 -5.93 6.05 3.33
CA CYS A 197 -5.76 4.66 3.78
C CYS A 197 -5.52 4.53 5.28
N TYR A 198 -4.83 5.51 5.86
CA TYR A 198 -4.51 5.54 7.29
C TYR A 198 -5.44 6.50 8.02
N ARG A 199 -5.95 6.07 9.16
CA ARG A 199 -6.81 6.87 10.03
C ARG A 199 -6.43 6.58 11.49
N ASP A 200 -6.48 7.62 12.32
CA ASP A 200 -6.32 7.45 13.75
C ASP A 200 -7.54 6.71 14.33
N VAL A 201 -7.24 5.65 15.08
CA VAL A 201 -8.26 4.85 15.77
C VAL A 201 -7.87 4.70 17.25
N LYS A 202 -8.87 4.64 18.14
CA LYS A 202 -8.65 4.25 19.53
C LYS A 202 -8.58 2.73 19.60
N ASP A 203 -7.49 2.22 20.15
CA ASP A 203 -7.29 0.80 20.34
C ASP A 203 -6.72 0.51 21.72
N LEU A 204 -6.93 -0.73 22.21
CA LEU A 204 -6.38 -1.18 23.48
C LEU A 204 -4.94 -1.64 23.27
N THR A 205 -4.05 -1.05 24.07
CA THR A 205 -2.65 -1.46 24.12
C THR A 205 -2.32 -2.04 25.49
N THR A 206 -1.32 -2.88 25.54
CA THR A 206 -0.88 -3.54 26.78
C THR A 206 0.62 -3.34 26.97
N THR A 207 1.00 -2.96 28.19
CA THR A 207 2.38 -3.08 28.65
C THR A 207 2.52 -4.33 29.48
N ALA A 208 3.16 -5.35 28.92
CA ALA A 208 3.37 -6.63 29.59
C ALA A 208 4.63 -6.58 30.47
N GLN A 209 4.58 -7.25 31.61
CA GLN A 209 5.68 -7.41 32.52
C GLN A 209 6.24 -8.84 32.44
N PHE A 210 7.54 -8.99 32.22
CA PHE A 210 8.23 -10.27 32.13
C PHE A 210 9.20 -10.40 33.28
N LEU A 211 8.92 -11.32 34.18
CA LEU A 211 9.75 -11.57 35.37
C LEU A 211 11.16 -12.01 34.96
N ILE A 212 12.18 -11.35 35.49
CA ILE A 212 13.58 -11.69 35.27
C ILE A 212 13.96 -12.86 36.20
N LYS A 213 14.45 -13.98 35.62
CA LYS A 213 14.83 -15.18 36.37
C LYS A 213 16.11 -15.02 37.18
N ASP A 214 17.13 -14.45 36.55
CA ASP A 214 18.47 -14.30 37.12
C ASP A 214 18.87 -12.81 37.12
N PRO A 215 18.22 -12.00 37.98
CA PRO A 215 18.49 -10.58 38.05
C PRO A 215 19.80 -10.27 38.78
N LYS A 216 20.36 -9.09 38.54
CA LYS A 216 21.41 -8.56 39.41
C LYS A 216 20.89 -8.43 40.83
N ALA A 217 21.75 -8.68 41.83
CA ALA A 217 21.35 -8.64 43.23
C ALA A 217 20.77 -7.31 43.69
N GLU A 218 21.30 -6.21 43.17
CA GLU A 218 20.79 -4.86 43.44
C GLU A 218 19.36 -4.65 42.95
N TRP A 219 18.93 -5.30 41.88
CA TRP A 219 17.59 -5.13 41.32
C TRP A 219 16.49 -5.82 42.13
N THR A 220 16.87 -6.71 43.06
CA THR A 220 15.92 -7.43 43.92
C THR A 220 15.72 -6.78 45.31
N LYS A 221 16.50 -5.74 45.63
CA LYS A 221 16.46 -5.08 46.94
C LYS A 221 15.12 -4.40 47.24
N TRP A 222 14.51 -3.82 46.22
CA TRP A 222 13.27 -3.08 46.34
C TRP A 222 12.03 -3.92 46.08
N GLY A 223 12.05 -4.76 45.03
CA GLY A 223 10.92 -5.59 44.63
C GLY A 223 11.28 -6.57 43.54
N LYS A 224 10.28 -7.24 42.97
CA LYS A 224 10.53 -8.15 41.85
C LYS A 224 10.93 -7.41 40.59
N PRO A 225 12.01 -7.83 39.90
CA PRO A 225 12.46 -7.20 38.69
C PRO A 225 11.75 -7.71 37.44
N TYR A 226 11.33 -6.81 36.59
CA TYR A 226 10.62 -7.12 35.32
C TYR A 226 11.21 -6.34 34.14
N PHE A 227 11.34 -7.02 33.01
CA PHE A 227 11.34 -6.32 31.73
C PHE A 227 9.93 -5.90 31.38
N ILE A 228 9.76 -4.74 30.75
CA ILE A 228 8.47 -4.34 30.20
C ILE A 228 8.55 -4.18 28.69
N ALA A 229 7.47 -4.59 28.03
CA ALA A 229 7.31 -4.41 26.59
C ALA A 229 5.88 -4.00 26.27
N TRP A 230 5.75 -3.00 25.42
CA TRP A 230 4.47 -2.49 24.95
C TRP A 230 4.04 -3.19 23.65
N THR A 231 2.76 -3.49 23.52
CA THR A 231 2.18 -4.10 22.33
C THR A 231 0.77 -3.57 22.05
N THR A 232 0.45 -3.44 20.77
CA THR A 232 -0.92 -3.22 20.27
C THR A 232 -1.67 -4.54 20.02
N THR A 233 -0.98 -5.69 20.11
CA THR A 233 -1.51 -7.01 19.79
C THR A 233 -1.35 -7.98 20.95
N PRO A 234 -2.04 -7.74 22.11
CA PRO A 234 -1.84 -8.53 23.34
C PRO A 234 -2.16 -10.02 23.18
N TRP A 235 -2.99 -10.40 22.22
CA TRP A 235 -3.31 -11.80 21.91
C TRP A 235 -2.12 -12.61 21.35
N THR A 236 -1.03 -11.95 20.97
CA THR A 236 0.20 -12.65 20.55
C THR A 236 1.11 -13.03 21.71
N LEU A 237 0.91 -12.47 22.91
CA LEU A 237 1.74 -12.71 24.09
C LEU A 237 1.84 -14.19 24.53
N PRO A 238 0.78 -15.05 24.43
CA PRO A 238 0.89 -16.48 24.75
C PRO A 238 1.94 -17.23 23.92
N SER A 239 2.25 -16.74 22.72
CA SER A 239 3.26 -17.33 21.83
C SER A 239 4.61 -16.62 21.88
N ASN A 240 4.80 -15.69 22.81
CA ASN A 240 6.05 -14.92 22.93
C ASN A 240 7.15 -15.78 23.56
N VAL A 241 8.24 -15.99 22.86
CA VAL A 241 9.36 -16.85 23.31
C VAL A 241 10.61 -16.08 23.71
N ALA A 242 10.72 -14.80 23.34
CA ALA A 242 11.88 -13.97 23.65
C ALA A 242 11.53 -12.48 23.61
N LEU A 243 12.34 -11.68 24.31
CA LEU A 243 12.39 -10.23 24.18
C LEU A 243 13.65 -9.85 23.40
N CYS A 244 13.51 -8.93 22.43
CA CYS A 244 14.62 -8.44 21.65
C CYS A 244 15.02 -7.05 22.13
N VAL A 245 16.32 -6.86 22.38
CA VAL A 245 16.90 -5.58 22.81
C VAL A 245 17.83 -5.03 21.75
N GLY A 246 17.94 -3.71 21.65
CA GLY A 246 18.83 -3.03 20.71
C GLY A 246 20.22 -2.82 21.31
N PRO A 247 21.33 -3.34 20.73
CA PRO A 247 22.66 -3.24 21.32
C PRO A 247 23.19 -1.81 21.49
N LYS A 248 22.63 -0.85 20.75
CA LYS A 248 22.99 0.57 20.83
C LYS A 248 22.04 1.41 21.67
N ILE A 249 20.96 0.80 22.18
CA ILE A 249 19.95 1.49 23.00
C ILE A 249 20.41 1.45 24.46
N ASP A 250 20.22 2.59 25.15
CA ASP A 250 20.42 2.70 26.58
C ASP A 250 19.19 2.23 27.32
N TYR A 251 19.38 1.36 28.29
CA TYR A 251 18.36 0.82 29.18
C TYR A 251 18.67 1.18 30.61
N VAL A 252 17.64 1.28 31.41
CA VAL A 252 17.74 1.60 32.85
C VAL A 252 16.96 0.60 33.66
N ALA A 253 17.48 0.32 34.89
CA ALA A 253 16.70 -0.35 35.93
C ALA A 253 16.16 0.71 36.90
N ILE A 254 14.87 0.64 37.19
CA ILE A 254 14.12 1.67 37.91
C ILE A 254 13.38 1.01 39.08
N GLU A 255 13.65 1.44 40.30
CA GLU A 255 12.82 1.14 41.45
C GLU A 255 11.56 1.98 41.45
N THR A 256 10.41 1.35 41.58
CA THR A 256 9.09 2.01 41.58
C THR A 256 8.03 1.09 42.19
N TYR A 257 6.78 1.41 41.95
CA TYR A 257 5.62 0.64 42.39
C TYR A 257 4.72 0.23 41.24
N ASN A 258 4.02 -0.85 41.39
CA ASN A 258 2.96 -1.23 40.46
C ASN A 258 1.78 -0.26 40.64
N LEU A 259 1.38 0.39 39.52
CA LEU A 259 0.32 1.42 39.54
C LEU A 259 -1.06 0.89 39.96
N TYR A 260 -1.30 -0.42 39.88
CA TYR A 260 -2.60 -1.01 40.17
C TYR A 260 -2.74 -1.50 41.63
N ASN A 261 -1.69 -2.16 42.15
CA ASN A 261 -1.72 -2.76 43.48
C ASN A 261 -0.77 -2.13 44.51
N GLY A 262 0.13 -1.21 44.06
CA GLY A 262 1.08 -0.52 44.91
C GLY A 262 2.26 -1.38 45.39
N GLU A 263 2.44 -2.60 44.85
CA GLU A 263 3.58 -3.43 45.23
C GLU A 263 4.91 -2.87 44.70
N PRO A 264 5.97 -2.89 45.51
CA PRO A 264 7.31 -2.51 45.07
C PRO A 264 7.80 -3.40 43.94
N MET A 265 8.42 -2.80 42.92
CA MET A 265 8.97 -3.50 41.76
C MET A 265 10.19 -2.77 41.19
N THR A 266 11.02 -3.50 40.47
CA THR A 266 12.07 -2.93 39.62
C THR A 266 11.71 -3.16 38.18
N LEU A 267 11.71 -2.07 37.38
CA LEU A 267 11.40 -2.12 35.96
C LEU A 267 12.68 -1.94 35.15
N VAL A 268 12.86 -2.77 34.12
CA VAL A 268 13.92 -2.60 33.13
C VAL A 268 13.30 -2.21 31.81
N MET A 269 13.70 -1.04 31.29
CA MET A 269 13.16 -0.45 30.06
C MET A 269 14.18 0.44 29.35
N ALA A 270 13.89 0.79 28.10
CA ALA A 270 14.68 1.79 27.39
C ALA A 270 14.60 3.16 28.10
N GLU A 271 15.74 3.79 28.35
CA GLU A 271 15.84 5.08 29.06
C GLU A 271 15.00 6.17 28.38
N ALA A 272 15.04 6.25 27.05
CA ALA A 272 14.29 7.23 26.27
C ALA A 272 12.75 7.13 26.45
N LEU A 273 12.24 6.00 26.96
CA LEU A 273 10.81 5.77 27.15
C LEU A 273 10.35 5.97 28.60
N VAL A 274 11.24 6.24 29.54
CA VAL A 274 10.89 6.40 30.95
C VAL A 274 9.80 7.44 31.15
N GLY A 275 9.91 8.59 30.49
CA GLY A 275 8.92 9.67 30.58
C GLY A 275 7.52 9.34 30.00
N SER A 276 7.39 8.24 29.22
CA SER A 276 6.10 7.75 28.74
C SER A 276 5.33 6.93 29.79
N TYR A 277 6.02 6.43 30.81
CA TYR A 277 5.46 5.58 31.86
C TYR A 277 5.47 6.23 33.24
N LEU A 278 6.53 7.01 33.54
CA LEU A 278 6.77 7.58 34.85
C LEU A 278 6.89 9.11 34.73
N LYS A 279 6.22 9.81 35.65
CA LYS A 279 6.22 11.28 35.63
C LYS A 279 7.53 11.81 36.18
N SER A 280 8.16 12.77 35.50
CA SER A 280 9.44 13.36 35.89
C SER A 280 9.38 14.10 37.22
N ASP A 281 8.20 14.66 37.61
CA ASP A 281 7.98 15.34 38.89
C ASP A 281 7.93 14.36 40.09
N GLN A 282 7.92 13.05 39.84
CA GLN A 282 7.91 11.99 40.85
C GLN A 282 9.24 11.23 40.95
N GLU A 283 10.28 11.72 40.29
CA GLU A 283 11.61 11.16 40.36
C GLU A 283 12.27 11.51 41.69
N CYS A 284 12.70 10.48 42.44
CA CYS A 284 13.48 10.67 43.69
C CYS A 284 14.96 10.53 43.37
N LYS A 285 15.67 11.66 43.30
CA LYS A 285 17.12 11.70 43.00
C LYS A 285 18.00 11.36 44.19
N GLU A 286 17.52 11.65 45.41
CA GLU A 286 18.26 11.44 46.67
C GLU A 286 17.33 10.90 47.76
N GLY A 287 17.87 10.10 48.69
CA GLY A 287 17.15 9.54 49.80
C GLY A 287 16.32 8.31 49.48
N ASP A 288 15.44 7.92 50.41
CA ASP A 288 14.53 6.78 50.22
C ASP A 288 13.39 7.10 49.27
N LEU A 289 12.93 6.09 48.54
CA LEU A 289 11.79 6.23 47.66
C LEU A 289 10.54 6.57 48.50
N LEU A 290 9.82 7.64 48.13
CA LEU A 290 8.59 8.01 48.81
C LEU A 290 7.53 6.91 48.70
N PRO A 291 6.60 6.79 49.64
CA PRO A 291 5.56 5.77 49.60
C PRO A 291 4.61 6.01 48.40
N PHE A 292 4.09 4.92 47.83
CA PHE A 292 3.05 4.94 46.82
C PHE A 292 1.74 5.52 47.39
N ASP A 293 1.13 6.45 46.66
CA ASP A 293 -0.17 7.04 46.98
C ASP A 293 -1.14 6.91 45.80
N LYS A 294 -2.03 5.93 45.90
CA LYS A 294 -3.02 5.62 44.88
C LYS A 294 -4.05 6.75 44.68
N GLU A 295 -4.46 7.41 45.77
CA GLU A 295 -5.48 8.46 45.73
C GLU A 295 -4.94 9.72 45.01
N LYS A 296 -3.72 10.08 45.32
CA LYS A 296 -3.02 11.21 44.66
C LYS A 296 -2.39 10.82 43.34
N LYS A 297 -2.47 9.56 42.90
CA LYS A 297 -1.80 9.02 41.73
C LYS A 297 -0.29 9.32 41.70
N GLN A 298 0.35 9.21 42.88
CA GLN A 298 1.78 9.37 43.07
C GLN A 298 2.47 8.02 43.04
N CYS A 299 3.32 7.82 42.05
CA CYS A 299 4.13 6.63 41.85
C CYS A 299 5.60 7.02 41.79
N PRO A 300 6.27 7.23 42.92
CA PRO A 300 7.66 7.63 42.97
C PRO A 300 8.57 6.59 42.36
N TRP A 301 9.66 7.07 41.79
CA TRP A 301 10.61 6.22 41.10
C TRP A 301 12.04 6.76 41.16
N ARG A 302 13.03 5.88 40.95
CA ARG A 302 14.44 6.28 40.79
C ARG A 302 15.18 5.28 39.89
N ILE A 303 16.16 5.77 39.13
CA ILE A 303 17.08 4.93 38.37
C ILE A 303 18.14 4.38 39.31
N ILE A 304 18.41 3.08 39.24
CA ILE A 304 19.42 2.40 40.04
C ILE A 304 20.55 1.78 39.21
N ASP A 305 20.35 1.61 37.92
CA ASP A 305 21.37 1.05 37.03
C ASP A 305 21.17 1.50 35.58
N HIS A 306 22.26 1.62 34.83
CA HIS A 306 22.30 1.93 33.40
C HIS A 306 23.02 0.82 32.65
N MET A 307 22.53 0.42 31.49
CA MET A 307 23.10 -0.65 30.70
C MET A 307 22.84 -0.46 29.22
N LYS A 308 23.61 -1.14 28.38
CA LYS A 308 23.33 -1.31 26.94
C LYS A 308 22.55 -2.59 26.74
N GLY A 309 21.86 -2.71 25.59
CA GLY A 309 21.16 -3.93 25.19
C GLY A 309 22.10 -4.99 24.58
N THR A 310 23.23 -5.27 25.23
CA THR A 310 24.23 -6.26 24.79
C THR A 310 24.20 -7.48 25.68
#